data_575e1e4de98b2583d797d5e271c53632
#
_entry.id   575e1e4de98b2583d797d5e271c53632
#
_cell.length_a   1.000
_cell.length_b   1.000
_cell.length_c   1.000
_cell.angle_alpha   90.00
_cell.angle_beta   90.00
_cell.angle_gamma   90.00
#
_symmetry.space_group_name_H-M   'P 1'
#
loop_
_entity.id
_entity.type
_entity.pdbx_description
1 polymer ?
#
loop_
_entity_poly.entity_id
_entity_poly.type
_entity_poly.pdbx_seq_one_letter_code
_entity_poly.pdbx_strand_id
1 'polypeptide(L)'
;MTVYLVGAGPGDPGLITRRGAELLARADVVVYDRLIDRSLLSLAPEAALLIDAGKRPAKETGGAEAGASIPAARQDDINALLVTHGRSGATVVRLKGGDPFLFGRGGEEAEALSEAGVGWEVVPGVPSAMAVPAAAGIPVTQRGLSTSVTVVTGQVGDDTGPGGVDWESLARANGTLVILMGMATRGEIARRLQAGGRPADEPVAVVEWGTTTHQRVARTTLAGLASVRLGSPAVIVVGAVASLGLSSLDPRPLHGRSVVVTRAPAQAGALSRALGAAGARVIELPVIDIADVPAERESLRRAADAVADYQWLAFTSANAVERFVPLLRDVRRLASTRVAAVGRATASALESHQLIADLVPARSSAEGLADELPEASAGGRVLFVKAAGAGEALGIGLAAKGWSVDEVIAYRTVDAAPPRAEVAAMVADADVVTFASASAVSAYLRLRDTEGRRLPVPPVVACIGSTTSVAARAAGLSVAVEPAKATMDALVVAIAAHLGDLPAPSGSRPGS
;
A
#
# COMPACT_ATOMS: atom_id res chain seq x y z
N MET A 1 -1.51 27.52 -7.85
CA MET A 1 -1.22 26.98 -6.49
C MET A 1 -2.54 26.49 -5.96
N THR A 2 -2.66 25.22 -5.62
CA THR A 2 -3.98 24.63 -5.35
C THR A 2 -3.88 23.68 -4.17
N VAL A 3 -4.78 23.83 -3.20
CA VAL A 3 -5.00 22.85 -2.14
C VAL A 3 -6.06 21.86 -2.62
N TYR A 4 -5.77 20.57 -2.53
CA TYR A 4 -6.66 19.50 -2.95
C TYR A 4 -7.30 18.84 -1.73
N LEU A 5 -8.64 18.96 -1.60
CA LEU A 5 -9.42 18.26 -0.58
C LEU A 5 -9.76 16.86 -1.13
N VAL A 6 -9.01 15.84 -0.73
CA VAL A 6 -9.06 14.51 -1.33
C VAL A 6 -9.72 13.51 -0.40
N GLY A 7 -10.72 12.79 -0.89
CA GLY A 7 -11.32 11.66 -0.19
C GLY A 7 -10.43 10.43 -0.24
N ALA A 8 -10.04 9.94 0.93
CA ALA A 8 -9.22 8.73 1.10
C ALA A 8 -10.03 7.42 0.95
N GLY A 9 -11.36 7.52 0.87
CA GLY A 9 -12.21 6.34 0.98
C GLY A 9 -12.47 5.89 2.42
N PRO A 10 -13.22 4.79 2.60
CA PRO A 10 -13.79 4.39 3.89
C PRO A 10 -12.84 3.57 4.79
N GLY A 11 -11.64 3.22 4.31
CA GLY A 11 -10.68 2.38 5.04
C GLY A 11 -9.82 1.51 4.13
N ASP A 12 -10.41 0.76 3.18
CA ASP A 12 -9.66 0.03 2.16
C ASP A 12 -8.89 1.02 1.27
N PRO A 13 -7.54 0.99 1.24
CA PRO A 13 -6.75 1.89 0.40
C PRO A 13 -7.01 1.72 -1.10
N GLY A 14 -7.52 0.57 -1.53
CA GLY A 14 -7.95 0.31 -2.91
C GLY A 14 -9.19 1.11 -3.34
N LEU A 15 -9.89 1.76 -2.39
CA LEU A 15 -11.07 2.60 -2.65
C LEU A 15 -10.75 4.09 -2.79
N ILE A 16 -9.49 4.48 -2.81
CA ILE A 16 -9.09 5.82 -3.22
C ILE A 16 -9.37 6.00 -4.72
N THR A 17 -9.80 7.19 -5.12
CA THR A 17 -9.98 7.48 -6.55
C THR A 17 -8.63 7.59 -7.26
N ARG A 18 -8.58 7.27 -8.57
CA ARG A 18 -7.36 7.48 -9.37
C ARG A 18 -6.82 8.89 -9.24
N ARG A 19 -7.72 9.90 -9.33
CA ARG A 19 -7.35 11.32 -9.18
C ARG A 19 -6.70 11.59 -7.83
N GLY A 20 -7.27 11.02 -6.74
CA GLY A 20 -6.71 11.15 -5.40
C GLY A 20 -5.31 10.56 -5.28
N ALA A 21 -5.09 9.35 -5.81
CA ALA A 21 -3.77 8.71 -5.81
C ALA A 21 -2.73 9.47 -6.64
N GLU A 22 -3.12 9.98 -7.82
CA GLU A 22 -2.27 10.79 -8.68
C GLU A 22 -1.84 12.12 -8.02
N LEU A 23 -2.71 12.73 -7.23
CA LEU A 23 -2.40 13.95 -6.49
C LEU A 23 -1.50 13.68 -5.30
N LEU A 24 -1.74 12.59 -4.54
CA LEU A 24 -0.84 12.15 -3.48
C LEU A 24 0.58 11.93 -3.98
N ALA A 25 0.74 11.28 -5.14
CA ALA A 25 2.05 11.00 -5.74
C ALA A 25 2.84 12.26 -6.14
N ARG A 26 2.21 13.42 -6.14
CA ARG A 26 2.81 14.72 -6.49
C ARG A 26 2.76 15.75 -5.37
N ALA A 27 2.30 15.34 -4.19
CA ALA A 27 2.13 16.26 -3.06
C ALA A 27 3.48 16.68 -2.46
N ASP A 28 3.64 17.97 -2.20
CA ASP A 28 4.72 18.50 -1.39
C ASP A 28 4.36 18.45 0.10
N VAL A 29 3.05 18.60 0.42
CA VAL A 29 2.52 18.55 1.78
C VAL A 29 1.25 17.70 1.79
N VAL A 30 1.17 16.76 2.73
CA VAL A 30 -0.04 15.95 2.98
C VAL A 30 -0.52 16.20 4.41
N VAL A 31 -1.70 16.82 4.55
CA VAL A 31 -2.40 17.00 5.83
C VAL A 31 -3.47 15.92 5.91
N TYR A 32 -3.40 14.98 6.86
CA TYR A 32 -4.25 13.80 6.87
C TYR A 32 -4.99 13.56 8.19
N ASP A 33 -6.17 12.93 8.09
CA ASP A 33 -7.00 12.54 9.23
C ASP A 33 -6.56 11.22 9.85
N ARG A 34 -6.90 10.99 11.11
CA ARG A 34 -6.61 9.76 11.84
C ARG A 34 -7.25 8.50 11.23
N LEU A 35 -8.43 8.63 10.62
CA LEU A 35 -9.22 7.49 10.14
C LEU A 35 -8.86 7.04 8.71
N ILE A 36 -7.86 7.62 8.09
CA ILE A 36 -7.37 7.13 6.79
C ILE A 36 -6.53 5.87 6.97
N ASP A 37 -6.47 5.02 5.96
CA ASP A 37 -5.45 3.97 5.93
C ASP A 37 -4.07 4.60 5.66
N ARG A 38 -3.14 4.39 6.60
CA ARG A 38 -1.81 5.02 6.54
C ARG A 38 -0.94 4.51 5.39
N SER A 39 -1.29 3.36 4.79
CA SER A 39 -0.60 2.89 3.59
C SER A 39 -0.74 3.85 2.41
N LEU A 40 -1.81 4.66 2.37
CA LEU A 40 -1.97 5.73 1.37
C LEU A 40 -0.87 6.79 1.43
N LEU A 41 -0.29 7.01 2.61
CA LEU A 41 0.81 7.97 2.77
C LEU A 41 2.10 7.54 2.06
N SER A 42 2.24 6.24 1.78
CA SER A 42 3.37 5.73 0.99
C SER A 42 3.29 6.11 -0.51
N LEU A 43 2.13 6.57 -0.98
CA LEU A 43 1.98 7.11 -2.34
C LEU A 43 2.63 8.49 -2.49
N ALA A 44 2.78 9.24 -1.39
CA ALA A 44 3.42 10.55 -1.42
C ALA A 44 4.94 10.42 -1.59
N PRO A 45 5.59 11.40 -2.26
CA PRO A 45 7.04 11.44 -2.36
C PRO A 45 7.71 11.36 -0.99
N GLU A 46 8.90 10.76 -0.91
CA GLU A 46 9.65 10.64 0.35
C GLU A 46 9.97 12.00 0.98
N ALA A 47 10.20 13.01 0.15
CA ALA A 47 10.44 14.39 0.57
C ALA A 47 9.17 15.13 1.00
N ALA A 48 7.97 14.55 0.82
CA ALA A 48 6.72 15.22 1.18
C ALA A 48 6.60 15.38 2.70
N LEU A 49 6.17 16.58 3.12
CA LEU A 49 5.85 16.84 4.51
C LEU A 49 4.51 16.22 4.89
N LEU A 50 4.51 15.26 5.82
CA LEU A 50 3.31 14.60 6.32
C LEU A 50 2.88 15.22 7.66
N ILE A 51 1.62 15.69 7.75
CA ILE A 51 1.08 16.37 8.93
C ILE A 51 -0.19 15.65 9.38
N ASP A 52 -0.15 15.06 10.60
CA ASP A 52 -1.31 14.42 11.24
C ASP A 52 -2.21 15.48 11.86
N ALA A 53 -3.40 15.68 11.29
CA ALA A 53 -4.44 16.58 11.79
C ALA A 53 -5.44 15.87 12.74
N GLY A 54 -5.25 14.57 13.01
CA GLY A 54 -6.14 13.77 13.83
C GLY A 54 -6.09 14.16 15.31
N LYS A 55 -7.26 14.25 15.97
CA LYS A 55 -7.35 14.43 17.41
C LYS A 55 -6.86 13.16 18.13
N ARG A 56 -5.78 13.25 18.91
CA ARG A 56 -5.40 12.18 19.85
C ARG A 56 -6.16 12.38 21.17
N PRO A 57 -6.73 11.32 21.80
CA PRO A 57 -7.23 11.43 23.16
C PRO A 57 -6.08 11.77 24.11
N ALA A 58 -6.32 12.64 25.08
CA ALA A 58 -5.31 13.19 26.01
C ALA A 58 -4.55 12.17 26.87
N LYS A 59 -4.82 10.87 26.74
CA LYS A 59 -4.17 9.79 27.49
C LYS A 59 -3.00 9.10 26.78
N GLU A 60 -2.70 9.44 25.50
CA GLU A 60 -1.63 8.77 24.74
C GLU A 60 -0.38 9.64 24.49
N THR A 61 -0.26 10.79 25.15
CA THR A 61 0.92 11.65 25.01
C THR A 61 2.02 11.30 26.00
N GLY A 62 2.66 10.17 25.75
CA GLY A 62 3.90 9.79 26.42
C GLY A 62 4.98 9.52 25.36
N GLY A 63 5.67 10.53 24.89
CA GLY A 63 6.80 10.39 23.98
C GLY A 63 6.83 11.48 22.90
N ALA A 64 7.87 12.31 22.93
CA ALA A 64 8.13 13.32 21.92
C ALA A 64 8.58 12.65 20.63
N GLU A 65 7.85 12.83 19.53
CA GLU A 65 8.20 12.28 18.21
C GLU A 65 8.33 13.35 17.14
N ALA A 66 9.36 13.15 16.31
CA ALA A 66 9.69 13.92 15.13
C ALA A 66 8.66 13.66 14.00
N GLY A 67 7.56 14.36 14.07
CA GLY A 67 6.53 14.59 13.09
C GLY A 67 5.70 15.70 13.67
N ALA A 68 5.46 16.80 12.96
CA ALA A 68 4.69 17.90 13.48
C ALA A 68 3.25 17.44 13.78
N SER A 69 3.01 16.89 14.99
CA SER A 69 1.67 16.59 15.46
C SER A 69 1.13 17.81 16.19
N ILE A 70 0.04 18.36 15.69
CA ILE A 70 -0.65 19.46 16.37
C ILE A 70 -1.47 18.84 17.51
N PRO A 71 -1.26 19.22 18.78
CA PRO A 71 -2.06 18.69 19.89
C PRO A 71 -3.53 19.04 19.66
N ALA A 72 -4.40 18.03 19.49
CA ALA A 72 -5.85 18.16 19.31
C ALA A 72 -6.23 19.38 18.44
N ALA A 73 -5.81 19.37 17.16
CA ALA A 73 -6.04 20.49 16.24
C ALA A 73 -7.52 20.87 16.21
N ARG A 74 -7.81 22.11 16.54
CA ARG A 74 -9.14 22.71 16.31
C ARG A 74 -9.29 22.88 14.80
N GLN A 75 -10.53 23.00 14.32
CA GLN A 75 -10.76 23.20 12.88
C GLN A 75 -10.05 24.47 12.37
N ASP A 76 -10.02 25.50 13.17
CA ASP A 76 -9.32 26.75 12.85
C ASP A 76 -7.82 26.54 12.63
N ASP A 77 -7.18 25.66 13.41
CA ASP A 77 -5.76 25.33 13.27
C ASP A 77 -5.50 24.58 11.94
N ILE A 78 -6.40 23.66 11.56
CA ILE A 78 -6.34 22.95 10.28
C ILE A 78 -6.51 23.93 9.12
N ASN A 79 -7.51 24.82 9.20
CA ASN A 79 -7.77 25.85 8.20
C ASN A 79 -6.54 26.77 8.03
N ALA A 80 -5.96 27.26 9.12
CA ALA A 80 -4.77 28.10 9.10
C ALA A 80 -3.56 27.38 8.47
N LEU A 81 -3.39 26.09 8.77
CA LEU A 81 -2.35 25.25 8.20
C LEU A 81 -2.50 25.13 6.67
N LEU A 82 -3.72 24.81 6.20
CA LEU A 82 -4.01 24.69 4.77
C LEU A 82 -3.76 25.99 4.02
N VAL A 83 -4.19 27.13 4.60
CA VAL A 83 -3.95 28.47 4.04
C VAL A 83 -2.45 28.78 3.97
N THR A 84 -1.71 28.49 5.05
CA THR A 84 -0.27 28.75 5.12
C THR A 84 0.50 28.00 4.04
N HIS A 85 0.29 26.69 3.93
CA HIS A 85 0.96 25.86 2.92
C HIS A 85 0.43 26.16 1.51
N GLY A 86 -0.85 26.48 1.35
CA GLY A 86 -1.42 26.87 0.05
C GLY A 86 -0.80 28.17 -0.49
N ARG A 87 -0.44 29.12 0.39
CA ARG A 87 0.25 30.38 0.00
C ARG A 87 1.73 30.20 -0.34
N SER A 88 2.39 29.17 0.20
CA SER A 88 3.82 28.93 -0.07
C SER A 88 4.12 28.44 -1.48
N GLY A 89 3.11 28.10 -2.25
CA GLY A 89 3.29 27.56 -3.61
C GLY A 89 3.38 26.04 -3.69
N ALA A 90 3.27 25.35 -2.56
CA ALA A 90 3.28 23.91 -2.48
C ALA A 90 2.03 23.27 -3.09
N THR A 91 2.16 22.06 -3.60
CA THR A 91 1.03 21.16 -3.89
C THR A 91 0.57 20.53 -2.58
N VAL A 92 -0.54 21.01 -2.04
CA VAL A 92 -1.06 20.56 -0.74
C VAL A 92 -2.20 19.57 -0.96
N VAL A 93 -2.11 18.39 -0.37
CA VAL A 93 -3.19 17.41 -0.32
C VAL A 93 -3.74 17.33 1.11
N ARG A 94 -5.00 17.71 1.29
CA ARG A 94 -5.78 17.45 2.50
C ARG A 94 -6.48 16.12 2.35
N LEU A 95 -5.95 15.04 2.95
CA LEU A 95 -6.45 13.68 2.83
C LEU A 95 -7.44 13.38 3.95
N LYS A 96 -8.71 13.15 3.60
CA LYS A 96 -9.86 13.02 4.51
C LYS A 96 -10.48 11.63 4.41
N GLY A 97 -10.85 11.03 5.53
CA GLY A 97 -11.59 9.76 5.52
C GLY A 97 -12.93 9.87 4.80
N GLY A 98 -13.28 8.86 4.00
CA GLY A 98 -14.51 8.85 3.19
C GLY A 98 -14.48 9.89 2.07
N ASP A 99 -15.48 10.74 2.04
CA ASP A 99 -15.64 11.87 1.12
C ASP A 99 -15.45 13.20 1.87
N PRO A 100 -14.73 14.20 1.30
CA PRO A 100 -14.45 15.45 1.99
C PRO A 100 -15.69 16.25 2.38
N PHE A 101 -16.77 16.16 1.60
CA PHE A 101 -17.97 16.96 1.74
C PHE A 101 -19.14 16.22 2.42
N LEU A 102 -18.94 14.95 2.84
CA LEU A 102 -19.94 14.22 3.62
C LEU A 102 -19.49 14.08 5.09
N PHE A 103 -20.00 14.95 5.96
CA PHE A 103 -19.67 15.02 7.41
C PHE A 103 -18.17 15.13 7.73
N GLY A 104 -17.38 15.55 6.75
CA GLY A 104 -15.92 15.70 6.85
C GLY A 104 -15.46 17.13 7.10
N ARG A 105 -16.36 18.10 7.25
CA ARG A 105 -16.08 19.55 7.41
C ARG A 105 -15.27 20.16 6.24
N GLY A 106 -15.23 19.48 5.09
CA GLY A 106 -14.51 19.99 3.90
C GLY A 106 -15.08 21.32 3.38
N GLY A 107 -16.37 21.59 3.60
CA GLY A 107 -16.98 22.90 3.29
C GLY A 107 -16.32 24.04 4.06
N GLU A 108 -16.09 23.86 5.36
CA GLU A 108 -15.42 24.87 6.21
C GLU A 108 -13.95 25.09 5.79
N GLU A 109 -13.26 24.00 5.39
CA GLU A 109 -11.89 24.10 4.87
C GLU A 109 -11.85 24.84 3.52
N ALA A 110 -12.81 24.56 2.61
CA ALA A 110 -12.94 25.23 1.33
C ALA A 110 -13.29 26.73 1.46
N GLU A 111 -14.16 27.06 2.42
CA GLU A 111 -14.56 28.44 2.73
C GLU A 111 -13.35 29.24 3.23
N ALA A 112 -12.60 28.72 4.20
CA ALA A 112 -11.40 29.36 4.73
C ALA A 112 -10.32 29.57 3.65
N LEU A 113 -10.14 28.62 2.72
CA LEU A 113 -9.23 28.76 1.59
C LEU A 113 -9.71 29.84 0.62
N SER A 114 -11.00 29.91 0.33
CA SER A 114 -11.61 30.91 -0.55
C SER A 114 -11.45 32.33 0.03
N GLU A 115 -11.75 32.52 1.32
CA GLU A 115 -11.57 33.79 2.03
C GLU A 115 -10.12 34.24 2.04
N ALA A 116 -9.18 33.26 2.12
CA ALA A 116 -7.75 33.57 2.09
C ALA A 116 -7.19 33.82 0.67
N GLY A 117 -8.02 33.70 -0.37
CA GLY A 117 -7.60 33.80 -1.78
C GLY A 117 -6.71 32.67 -2.27
N VAL A 118 -6.78 31.50 -1.63
CA VAL A 118 -6.03 30.29 -2.01
C VAL A 118 -6.90 29.42 -2.90
N GLY A 119 -6.38 29.03 -4.07
CA GLY A 119 -7.07 28.11 -4.98
C GLY A 119 -7.23 26.72 -4.37
N TRP A 120 -8.40 26.11 -4.55
CA TRP A 120 -8.66 24.76 -4.06
C TRP A 120 -9.50 23.96 -5.05
N GLU A 121 -9.42 22.63 -4.93
CA GLU A 121 -10.21 21.65 -5.71
C GLU A 121 -10.66 20.53 -4.75
N VAL A 122 -11.93 20.10 -4.85
CA VAL A 122 -12.40 18.90 -4.17
C VAL A 122 -12.27 17.69 -5.09
N VAL A 123 -11.71 16.61 -4.56
CA VAL A 123 -11.65 15.31 -5.20
C VAL A 123 -12.49 14.35 -4.39
N PRO A 124 -13.71 14.00 -4.86
CA PRO A 124 -14.61 13.11 -4.14
C PRO A 124 -13.96 11.79 -3.76
N GLY A 125 -14.41 11.21 -2.66
CA GLY A 125 -14.03 9.88 -2.21
C GLY A 125 -15.25 8.97 -2.07
N VAL A 126 -15.00 7.66 -1.91
CA VAL A 126 -16.08 6.71 -1.63
C VAL A 126 -16.53 6.90 -0.17
N PRO A 127 -17.80 7.33 0.09
CA PRO A 127 -18.24 7.60 1.45
C PRO A 127 -18.49 6.30 2.22
N SER A 128 -18.13 6.31 3.52
CA SER A 128 -18.37 5.16 4.40
C SER A 128 -19.84 4.75 4.50
N ALA A 129 -20.77 5.71 4.35
CA ALA A 129 -22.20 5.45 4.33
C ALA A 129 -22.65 4.45 3.27
N MET A 130 -21.93 4.36 2.15
CA MET A 130 -22.23 3.43 1.04
C MET A 130 -21.32 2.22 1.05
N ALA A 131 -20.02 2.43 1.21
CA ALA A 131 -19.03 1.37 1.09
C ALA A 131 -19.04 0.39 2.27
N VAL A 132 -19.23 0.87 3.49
CA VAL A 132 -19.18 0.03 4.69
C VAL A 132 -20.36 -0.96 4.73
N PRO A 133 -21.62 -0.57 4.48
CA PRO A 133 -22.71 -1.55 4.31
C PRO A 133 -22.44 -2.54 3.18
N ALA A 134 -21.98 -2.05 2.01
CA ALA A 134 -21.67 -2.91 0.86
C ALA A 134 -20.62 -3.97 1.19
N ALA A 135 -19.55 -3.61 1.90
CA ALA A 135 -18.52 -4.55 2.36
C ALA A 135 -19.07 -5.60 3.35
N ALA A 136 -20.16 -5.29 4.05
CA ALA A 136 -20.87 -6.20 4.94
C ALA A 136 -21.96 -7.00 4.24
N GLY A 137 -22.09 -6.91 2.91
CA GLY A 137 -23.15 -7.57 2.12
C GLY A 137 -24.54 -6.98 2.34
N ILE A 138 -24.61 -5.69 2.69
CA ILE A 138 -25.86 -4.97 2.95
C ILE A 138 -26.03 -3.89 1.88
N PRO A 139 -26.89 -4.09 0.86
CA PRO A 139 -27.23 -3.04 -0.07
C PRO A 139 -28.08 -1.99 0.64
N VAL A 140 -27.72 -0.72 0.55
CA VAL A 140 -28.49 0.36 1.22
C VAL A 140 -29.83 0.63 0.55
N THR A 141 -30.03 0.16 -0.68
CA THR A 141 -31.32 0.12 -1.39
C THR A 141 -31.49 -1.23 -2.07
N GLN A 142 -32.72 -1.75 -2.08
CA GLN A 142 -33.07 -2.98 -2.80
C GLN A 142 -34.51 -2.95 -3.23
N ARG A 143 -34.79 -3.33 -4.47
CA ARG A 143 -36.14 -3.42 -5.00
C ARG A 143 -37.05 -4.32 -4.10
N GLY A 144 -38.18 -3.83 -3.69
CA GLY A 144 -39.12 -4.53 -2.82
C GLY A 144 -38.84 -4.43 -1.33
N LEU A 145 -37.67 -3.89 -0.91
CA LEU A 145 -37.30 -3.68 0.51
C LEU A 145 -37.12 -2.20 0.85
N SER A 146 -36.32 -1.49 0.05
CA SER A 146 -36.02 -0.09 0.31
C SER A 146 -35.73 0.65 -1.00
N THR A 147 -36.46 1.71 -1.26
CA THR A 147 -36.32 2.54 -2.47
C THR A 147 -35.64 3.87 -2.20
N SER A 148 -35.34 4.15 -0.93
CA SER A 148 -34.65 5.38 -0.53
C SER A 148 -33.61 5.09 0.54
N VAL A 149 -32.59 5.96 0.61
CA VAL A 149 -31.59 5.97 1.67
C VAL A 149 -31.41 7.38 2.20
N THR A 150 -31.43 7.51 3.52
CA THR A 150 -31.13 8.76 4.21
C THR A 150 -29.85 8.59 5.02
N VAL A 151 -28.87 9.45 4.81
CA VAL A 151 -27.59 9.45 5.53
C VAL A 151 -27.62 10.58 6.54
N VAL A 152 -27.40 10.25 7.82
CA VAL A 152 -27.44 11.22 8.91
C VAL A 152 -26.23 11.07 9.84
N THR A 153 -25.89 12.13 10.56
CA THR A 153 -24.97 12.06 11.70
C THR A 153 -25.72 11.68 12.98
N GLY A 154 -25.16 10.75 13.73
CA GLY A 154 -25.66 10.41 15.08
C GLY A 154 -24.95 11.23 16.18
N GLN A 155 -24.08 12.15 15.81
CA GLN A 155 -23.47 13.06 16.77
C GLN A 155 -24.53 14.09 17.17
N VAL A 156 -25.02 13.97 18.40
CA VAL A 156 -25.98 14.91 18.99
C VAL A 156 -25.18 16.15 19.39
N GLY A 157 -25.24 17.20 18.58
CA GLY A 157 -24.94 18.56 19.03
C GLY A 157 -26.14 19.10 19.83
N ASP A 158 -26.06 20.30 20.36
CA ASP A 158 -27.23 20.95 21.00
C ASP A 158 -28.44 20.88 20.07
N ASP A 159 -29.39 19.98 20.38
CA ASP A 159 -30.57 19.63 19.57
C ASP A 159 -31.54 20.78 19.34
N THR A 160 -31.24 21.97 19.86
CA THR A 160 -32.10 23.16 19.84
C THR A 160 -31.73 24.18 18.75
N GLY A 161 -30.66 23.92 17.98
CA GLY A 161 -30.22 24.78 16.88
C GLY A 161 -30.82 24.41 15.52
N PRO A 162 -30.80 25.33 14.53
CA PRO A 162 -31.36 25.10 13.19
C PRO A 162 -30.67 24.00 12.37
N GLY A 163 -29.69 23.29 12.91
CA GLY A 163 -28.97 22.16 12.29
C GLY A 163 -29.11 20.80 13.02
N GLY A 164 -30.02 20.68 14.00
CA GLY A 164 -30.28 19.43 14.72
C GLY A 164 -30.95 18.37 13.82
N VAL A 165 -30.72 17.08 14.12
CA VAL A 165 -31.35 15.97 13.39
C VAL A 165 -32.80 15.81 13.87
N ASP A 166 -33.77 15.94 12.95
CA ASP A 166 -35.19 15.67 13.21
C ASP A 166 -35.45 14.15 13.18
N TRP A 167 -35.17 13.50 14.32
CA TRP A 167 -35.36 12.05 14.50
C TRP A 167 -36.84 11.62 14.35
N GLU A 168 -37.77 12.49 14.66
CA GLU A 168 -39.20 12.18 14.54
C GLU A 168 -39.64 12.11 13.08
N SER A 169 -39.23 13.06 12.26
CA SER A 169 -39.48 12.99 10.80
C SER A 169 -38.75 11.81 10.16
N LEU A 170 -37.52 11.51 10.59
CA LEU A 170 -36.76 10.34 10.12
C LEU A 170 -37.42 9.02 10.53
N ALA A 171 -38.03 8.95 11.69
CA ALA A 171 -38.77 7.79 12.14
C ALA A 171 -40.01 7.49 11.25
N ARG A 172 -40.67 8.53 10.76
CA ARG A 172 -41.82 8.41 9.86
C ARG A 172 -41.45 8.18 8.39
N ALA A 173 -40.18 8.48 8.02
CA ALA A 173 -39.73 8.29 6.65
C ALA A 173 -39.53 6.80 6.33
N ASN A 174 -40.05 6.35 5.20
CA ASN A 174 -39.79 5.02 4.68
C ASN A 174 -38.36 4.94 4.12
N GLY A 175 -37.77 3.74 4.14
CA GLY A 175 -36.49 3.47 3.55
C GLY A 175 -35.41 3.20 4.58
N THR A 176 -34.16 3.13 4.10
CA THR A 176 -32.99 2.82 4.91
C THR A 176 -32.42 4.08 5.55
N LEU A 177 -32.14 4.04 6.85
CA LEU A 177 -31.32 5.04 7.51
C LEU A 177 -29.88 4.52 7.66
N VAL A 178 -28.91 5.32 7.24
CA VAL A 178 -27.48 5.06 7.44
C VAL A 178 -26.96 6.15 8.36
N ILE A 179 -26.52 5.75 9.56
CA ILE A 179 -26.16 6.67 10.63
C ILE A 179 -24.65 6.59 10.83
N LEU A 180 -23.96 7.70 10.61
CA LEU A 180 -22.54 7.86 10.87
C LEU A 180 -22.34 8.49 12.25
N MET A 181 -21.20 8.21 12.90
CA MET A 181 -20.84 8.79 14.22
C MET A 181 -21.88 8.57 15.34
N GLY A 182 -22.75 7.53 15.21
CA GLY A 182 -23.86 7.27 16.12
C GLY A 182 -23.56 6.28 17.27
N MET A 183 -22.34 5.76 17.40
CA MET A 183 -22.07 4.68 18.37
C MET A 183 -22.16 5.14 19.82
N ALA A 184 -21.72 6.34 20.15
CA ALA A 184 -21.82 6.88 21.51
C ALA A 184 -23.26 7.14 21.93
N THR A 185 -24.11 7.51 20.98
CA THR A 185 -25.52 7.93 21.18
C THR A 185 -26.54 6.88 20.72
N ARG A 186 -26.09 5.66 20.37
CA ARG A 186 -26.92 4.61 19.75
C ARG A 186 -28.19 4.27 20.53
N GLY A 187 -28.12 4.28 21.86
CA GLY A 187 -29.28 4.03 22.74
C GLY A 187 -30.32 5.17 22.66
N GLU A 188 -29.85 6.41 22.60
CA GLU A 188 -30.71 7.60 22.41
C GLU A 188 -31.37 7.58 21.04
N ILE A 189 -30.58 7.30 19.98
CA ILE A 189 -31.07 7.18 18.62
C ILE A 189 -32.19 6.13 18.52
N ALA A 190 -31.96 4.94 19.10
CA ALA A 190 -32.96 3.87 19.10
C ALA A 190 -34.26 4.32 19.78
N ARG A 191 -34.16 4.98 20.94
CA ARG A 191 -35.32 5.48 21.70
C ARG A 191 -36.10 6.54 20.91
N ARG A 192 -35.42 7.52 20.30
CA ARG A 192 -36.07 8.58 19.49
C ARG A 192 -36.77 8.02 18.25
N LEU A 193 -36.12 7.08 17.54
CA LEU A 193 -36.74 6.44 16.35
C LEU A 193 -37.96 5.62 16.73
N GLN A 194 -37.93 4.89 17.86
CA GLN A 194 -39.10 4.15 18.35
C GLN A 194 -40.23 5.09 18.81
N ALA A 195 -39.92 6.15 19.53
CA ALA A 195 -40.85 7.17 19.95
C ALA A 195 -41.54 7.87 18.75
N GLY A 196 -40.81 8.03 17.65
CA GLY A 196 -41.32 8.58 16.40
C GLY A 196 -42.12 7.58 15.54
N GLY A 197 -42.24 6.30 15.97
CA GLY A 197 -43.09 5.30 15.34
C GLY A 197 -42.37 4.18 14.57
N ARG A 198 -41.03 4.08 14.57
CA ARG A 198 -40.35 2.92 13.98
C ARG A 198 -40.55 1.67 14.85
N PRO A 199 -40.79 0.49 14.21
CA PRO A 199 -40.97 -0.77 14.94
C PRO A 199 -39.75 -1.13 15.81
N ALA A 200 -39.97 -1.63 17.01
CA ALA A 200 -38.92 -2.08 17.91
C ALA A 200 -38.12 -3.27 17.38
N ASP A 201 -38.74 -4.10 16.56
CA ASP A 201 -38.17 -5.26 15.89
C ASP A 201 -37.59 -4.95 14.50
N GLU A 202 -37.59 -3.68 14.08
CA GLU A 202 -36.98 -3.27 12.81
C GLU A 202 -35.51 -3.70 12.75
N PRO A 203 -35.06 -4.35 11.64
CA PRO A 203 -33.71 -4.81 11.51
C PRO A 203 -32.67 -3.67 11.56
N VAL A 204 -31.60 -3.93 12.29
CA VAL A 204 -30.44 -3.03 12.39
C VAL A 204 -29.15 -3.82 12.21
N ALA A 205 -28.23 -3.27 11.43
CA ALA A 205 -26.86 -3.75 11.35
C ALA A 205 -25.87 -2.66 11.80
N VAL A 206 -24.88 -3.05 12.58
CA VAL A 206 -23.76 -2.19 12.96
C VAL A 206 -22.51 -2.79 12.38
N VAL A 207 -21.77 -2.01 11.58
CA VAL A 207 -20.53 -2.42 10.94
C VAL A 207 -19.40 -1.57 11.46
N GLU A 208 -18.56 -2.16 12.28
CA GLU A 208 -17.36 -1.54 12.86
C GLU A 208 -16.17 -1.79 11.95
N TRP A 209 -15.30 -0.79 11.76
CA TRP A 209 -14.11 -0.83 10.92
C TRP A 209 -14.38 -1.38 9.51
N GLY A 210 -15.54 -1.05 8.94
CA GLY A 210 -15.96 -1.56 7.64
C GLY A 210 -14.96 -1.27 6.53
N THR A 211 -14.85 -2.18 5.56
CA THR A 211 -13.87 -2.22 4.46
C THR A 211 -12.42 -2.50 4.89
N THR A 212 -12.14 -2.61 6.17
CA THR A 212 -10.79 -2.93 6.67
C THR A 212 -10.68 -4.40 7.07
N THR A 213 -9.46 -4.84 7.35
CA THR A 213 -9.17 -6.18 7.88
C THR A 213 -9.73 -6.42 9.30
N HIS A 214 -10.15 -5.36 9.99
CA HIS A 214 -10.73 -5.41 11.33
C HIS A 214 -12.26 -5.34 11.31
N GLN A 215 -12.90 -5.47 10.13
CA GLN A 215 -14.33 -5.36 10.00
C GLN A 215 -15.07 -6.37 10.89
N ARG A 216 -16.01 -5.86 11.69
CA ARG A 216 -16.91 -6.65 12.52
C ARG A 216 -18.34 -6.21 12.26
N VAL A 217 -19.26 -7.17 12.19
CA VAL A 217 -20.67 -6.92 11.92
C VAL A 217 -21.52 -7.49 13.04
N ALA A 218 -22.38 -6.65 13.62
CA ALA A 218 -23.44 -7.09 14.51
C ALA A 218 -24.80 -6.83 13.88
N ARG A 219 -25.68 -7.84 13.87
CA ARG A 219 -27.07 -7.72 13.45
C ARG A 219 -27.98 -7.82 14.65
N THR A 220 -28.94 -6.93 14.74
CA THR A 220 -29.88 -6.81 15.85
C THR A 220 -31.18 -6.20 15.38
N THR A 221 -32.03 -5.81 16.33
CA THR A 221 -33.23 -4.99 16.09
C THR A 221 -33.02 -3.59 16.63
N LEU A 222 -33.94 -2.67 16.30
CA LEU A 222 -33.88 -1.30 16.81
C LEU A 222 -33.93 -1.27 18.36
N ALA A 223 -34.71 -2.13 18.99
CA ALA A 223 -34.73 -2.28 20.46
C ALA A 223 -33.40 -2.80 21.01
N GLY A 224 -32.71 -3.68 20.26
CA GLY A 224 -31.44 -4.27 20.66
C GLY A 224 -30.20 -3.38 20.42
N LEU A 225 -30.33 -2.27 19.69
CA LEU A 225 -29.21 -1.44 19.26
C LEU A 225 -28.38 -0.89 20.43
N ALA A 226 -29.02 -0.53 21.54
CA ALA A 226 -28.32 -0.04 22.74
C ALA A 226 -27.34 -1.05 23.33
N SER A 227 -27.62 -2.35 23.19
CA SER A 227 -26.85 -3.46 23.75
C SER A 227 -25.69 -3.94 22.87
N VAL A 228 -25.52 -3.39 21.67
CA VAL A 228 -24.46 -3.79 20.74
C VAL A 228 -23.08 -3.45 21.32
N ARG A 229 -22.17 -4.46 21.36
CA ARG A 229 -20.82 -4.36 21.94
C ARG A 229 -19.75 -4.15 20.84
N LEU A 230 -20.02 -3.23 19.93
CA LEU A 230 -19.05 -2.76 18.94
C LEU A 230 -18.64 -1.32 19.29
N GLY A 231 -17.45 -0.92 18.84
CA GLY A 231 -16.88 0.41 19.07
C GLY A 231 -17.00 1.36 17.88
N SER A 232 -16.14 2.35 17.87
CA SER A 232 -15.98 3.31 16.77
C SER A 232 -14.60 3.13 16.11
N PRO A 233 -14.48 3.38 14.81
CA PRO A 233 -15.50 3.91 13.90
C PRO A 233 -16.50 2.83 13.45
N ALA A 234 -17.77 3.18 13.33
CA ALA A 234 -18.80 2.27 12.83
C ALA A 234 -19.92 3.00 12.08
N VAL A 235 -20.59 2.25 11.22
CA VAL A 235 -21.80 2.66 10.49
C VAL A 235 -22.97 1.84 11.02
N ILE A 236 -24.08 2.51 11.34
CA ILE A 236 -25.33 1.87 11.75
C ILE A 236 -26.29 1.95 10.57
N VAL A 237 -26.86 0.81 10.16
CA VAL A 237 -27.87 0.69 9.10
C VAL A 237 -29.19 0.25 9.73
N VAL A 238 -30.25 1.04 9.58
CA VAL A 238 -31.60 0.75 10.09
C VAL A 238 -32.53 0.57 8.92
N GLY A 239 -33.31 -0.51 8.91
CA GLY A 239 -34.29 -0.82 7.89
C GLY A 239 -34.24 -2.27 7.41
N ALA A 240 -35.19 -2.70 6.61
CA ALA A 240 -35.35 -4.09 6.15
C ALA A 240 -34.07 -4.67 5.50
N VAL A 241 -33.29 -3.83 4.81
CA VAL A 241 -32.03 -4.25 4.16
C VAL A 241 -30.95 -4.70 5.15
N ALA A 242 -31.02 -4.26 6.41
CA ALA A 242 -30.06 -4.63 7.45
C ALA A 242 -30.10 -6.14 7.82
N SER A 243 -31.23 -6.81 7.50
CA SER A 243 -31.34 -8.27 7.66
C SER A 243 -30.58 -9.05 6.59
N LEU A 244 -30.25 -8.40 5.46
CA LEU A 244 -29.52 -9.04 4.37
C LEU A 244 -28.06 -9.22 4.74
N GLY A 245 -27.53 -10.36 4.36
CA GLY A 245 -26.13 -10.73 4.53
C GLY A 245 -25.66 -11.42 3.26
N LEU A 246 -25.57 -10.65 2.15
CA LEU A 246 -25.14 -11.18 0.88
C LEU A 246 -23.64 -11.48 0.96
N SER A 247 -23.28 -12.75 1.02
CA SER A 247 -21.88 -13.16 0.95
C SER A 247 -21.47 -13.34 -0.50
N SER A 248 -20.27 -12.92 -0.84
CA SER A 248 -19.65 -13.34 -2.09
C SER A 248 -19.44 -14.87 -2.07
N LEU A 249 -19.79 -15.56 -3.15
CA LEU A 249 -19.54 -17.00 -3.31
C LEU A 249 -18.05 -17.29 -3.57
N ASP A 250 -17.28 -16.25 -3.90
CA ASP A 250 -15.84 -16.31 -4.11
C ASP A 250 -15.16 -15.25 -3.22
N PRO A 251 -15.04 -15.52 -1.91
CA PRO A 251 -14.31 -14.62 -1.02
C PRO A 251 -12.84 -14.61 -1.44
N ARG A 252 -12.30 -13.43 -1.69
CA ARG A 252 -10.87 -13.28 -1.96
C ARG A 252 -10.07 -13.98 -0.86
N PRO A 253 -9.17 -14.92 -1.20
CA PRO A 253 -8.61 -15.87 -0.22
C PRO A 253 -7.75 -15.22 0.86
N LEU A 254 -7.24 -14.01 0.61
CA LEU A 254 -6.44 -13.23 1.56
C LEU A 254 -7.21 -12.05 2.17
N HIS A 255 -8.54 -12.01 2.02
CA HIS A 255 -9.33 -10.95 2.62
C HIS A 255 -9.15 -10.95 4.16
N GLY A 256 -8.89 -9.77 4.72
CA GLY A 256 -8.62 -9.62 6.14
C GLY A 256 -7.19 -9.96 6.57
N ARG A 257 -6.28 -10.27 5.64
CA ARG A 257 -4.87 -10.57 5.93
C ARG A 257 -3.95 -9.44 5.47
N SER A 258 -2.89 -9.20 6.24
CA SER A 258 -1.86 -8.21 5.96
C SER A 258 -0.55 -8.89 5.58
N VAL A 259 0.04 -8.46 4.46
CA VAL A 259 1.24 -9.08 3.89
C VAL A 259 2.32 -8.04 3.64
N VAL A 260 3.48 -8.23 4.27
CA VAL A 260 4.67 -7.38 4.06
C VAL A 260 5.41 -7.85 2.80
N VAL A 261 5.64 -6.94 1.87
CA VAL A 261 6.42 -7.16 0.64
C VAL A 261 7.76 -6.46 0.77
N THR A 262 8.86 -7.24 0.84
CA THR A 262 10.22 -6.75 1.13
C THR A 262 11.03 -6.37 -0.11
N ARG A 263 10.40 -6.33 -1.29
CA ARG A 263 11.08 -6.02 -2.56
C ARG A 263 11.31 -4.52 -2.74
N ALA A 264 12.34 -4.18 -3.51
CA ALA A 264 12.55 -2.80 -3.96
C ALA A 264 11.32 -2.28 -4.73
N PRO A 265 10.98 -0.98 -4.63
CA PRO A 265 9.73 -0.42 -5.17
C PRO A 265 9.49 -0.74 -6.65
N ALA A 266 10.52 -0.62 -7.49
CA ALA A 266 10.44 -0.93 -8.93
C ALA A 266 10.07 -2.40 -9.22
N GLN A 267 10.26 -3.31 -8.28
CA GLN A 267 10.04 -4.76 -8.43
C GLN A 267 8.86 -5.29 -7.60
N ALA A 268 8.35 -4.50 -6.65
CA ALA A 268 7.27 -4.89 -5.75
C ALA A 268 5.92 -4.98 -6.47
N GLY A 269 5.68 -4.12 -7.45
CA GLY A 269 4.36 -3.86 -8.03
C GLY A 269 3.60 -5.08 -8.58
N ALA A 270 4.27 -6.11 -9.11
CA ALA A 270 3.59 -7.32 -9.59
C ALA A 270 3.07 -8.17 -8.42
N LEU A 271 3.90 -8.39 -7.39
CA LEU A 271 3.51 -9.15 -6.20
C LEU A 271 2.45 -8.39 -5.39
N SER A 272 2.64 -7.08 -5.20
CA SER A 272 1.67 -6.22 -4.50
C SER A 272 0.31 -6.25 -5.16
N ARG A 273 0.24 -6.15 -6.50
CA ARG A 273 -1.02 -6.26 -7.24
C ARG A 273 -1.67 -7.63 -7.10
N ALA A 274 -0.90 -8.71 -7.21
CA ALA A 274 -1.44 -10.07 -7.08
C ALA A 274 -1.98 -10.35 -5.66
N LEU A 275 -1.27 -9.92 -4.63
CA LEU A 275 -1.72 -9.99 -3.23
C LEU A 275 -2.97 -9.15 -3.00
N GLY A 276 -3.00 -7.92 -3.51
CA GLY A 276 -4.17 -7.04 -3.43
C GLY A 276 -5.39 -7.60 -4.16
N ALA A 277 -5.20 -8.19 -5.35
CA ALA A 277 -6.27 -8.88 -6.09
C ALA A 277 -6.82 -10.09 -5.30
N ALA A 278 -5.95 -10.80 -4.57
CA ALA A 278 -6.34 -11.85 -3.65
C ALA A 278 -6.99 -11.32 -2.34
N GLY A 279 -7.07 -10.02 -2.14
CA GLY A 279 -7.74 -9.36 -1.01
C GLY A 279 -6.84 -9.03 0.17
N ALA A 280 -5.52 -9.22 0.04
CA ALA A 280 -4.60 -8.87 1.11
C ALA A 280 -4.42 -7.35 1.24
N ARG A 281 -4.23 -6.89 2.47
CA ARG A 281 -3.64 -5.58 2.75
C ARG A 281 -2.14 -5.67 2.55
N VAL A 282 -1.61 -5.04 1.52
CA VAL A 282 -0.19 -5.06 1.21
C VAL A 282 0.54 -3.94 1.95
N ILE A 283 1.63 -4.29 2.63
CA ILE A 283 2.54 -3.36 3.29
C ILE A 283 3.86 -3.41 2.54
N GLU A 284 4.14 -2.39 1.74
CA GLU A 284 5.42 -2.31 1.04
C GLU A 284 6.51 -1.84 2.02
N LEU A 285 7.50 -2.71 2.22
CA LEU A 285 8.67 -2.46 3.05
C LEU A 285 9.93 -2.80 2.24
N PRO A 286 10.42 -1.90 1.41
CA PRO A 286 11.72 -2.10 0.77
C PRO A 286 12.80 -2.31 1.83
N VAL A 287 13.53 -3.43 1.75
CA VAL A 287 14.63 -3.71 2.70
C VAL A 287 16.01 -3.49 2.08
N ILE A 288 16.03 -3.37 0.75
CA ILE A 288 17.21 -3.02 -0.03
C ILE A 288 16.86 -1.91 -1.00
N ASP A 289 17.81 -1.07 -1.28
CA ASP A 289 17.75 -0.05 -2.32
C ASP A 289 18.87 -0.23 -3.33
N ILE A 290 18.67 0.32 -4.51
CA ILE A 290 19.60 0.22 -5.62
C ILE A 290 20.22 1.59 -5.85
N ALA A 291 21.42 1.76 -5.37
CA ALA A 291 22.14 3.04 -5.43
C ALA A 291 23.13 3.07 -6.61
N ASP A 292 23.27 4.23 -7.21
CA ASP A 292 24.34 4.50 -8.16
C ASP A 292 25.70 4.43 -7.46
N VAL A 293 26.75 4.15 -8.22
CA VAL A 293 28.13 4.20 -7.76
C VAL A 293 28.81 5.40 -8.42
N PRO A 294 28.87 6.57 -7.75
CA PRO A 294 29.38 7.81 -8.38
C PRO A 294 30.81 7.67 -8.92
N ALA A 295 31.66 6.92 -8.24
CA ALA A 295 33.04 6.66 -8.66
C ALA A 295 33.12 5.88 -9.99
N GLU A 296 32.08 5.08 -10.30
CA GLU A 296 32.04 4.24 -11.52
C GLU A 296 31.26 4.88 -12.67
N ARG A 297 30.63 6.02 -12.45
CA ARG A 297 29.76 6.68 -13.44
C ARG A 297 30.49 6.95 -14.75
N GLU A 298 31.76 7.40 -14.67
CA GLU A 298 32.57 7.70 -15.84
C GLU A 298 33.03 6.42 -16.56
N SER A 299 33.36 5.36 -15.81
CA SER A 299 33.70 4.05 -16.37
C SER A 299 32.50 3.44 -17.10
N LEU A 300 31.29 3.54 -16.51
CA LEU A 300 30.04 3.07 -17.11
C LEU A 300 29.72 3.82 -18.40
N ARG A 301 29.91 5.15 -18.42
CA ARG A 301 29.69 5.99 -19.61
C ARG A 301 30.69 5.65 -20.72
N ARG A 302 31.98 5.54 -20.40
CA ARG A 302 33.02 5.14 -21.36
C ARG A 302 32.74 3.76 -21.97
N ALA A 303 32.29 2.79 -21.14
CA ALA A 303 31.90 1.48 -21.62
C ALA A 303 30.72 1.54 -22.59
N ALA A 304 29.72 2.38 -22.31
CA ALA A 304 28.58 2.61 -23.21
C ALA A 304 29.04 3.29 -24.52
N ASP A 305 29.97 4.21 -24.45
CA ASP A 305 30.54 4.86 -25.63
C ASP A 305 31.40 3.90 -26.49
N ALA A 306 32.01 2.89 -25.89
CA ALA A 306 32.83 1.89 -26.57
C ALA A 306 32.09 0.58 -26.87
N VAL A 307 30.76 0.53 -26.74
CA VAL A 307 29.98 -0.71 -26.82
C VAL A 307 30.16 -1.46 -28.14
N ALA A 308 30.38 -0.75 -29.24
CA ALA A 308 30.59 -1.33 -30.58
C ALA A 308 31.93 -2.12 -30.69
N ASP A 309 32.86 -1.97 -29.73
CA ASP A 309 34.14 -2.69 -29.71
C ASP A 309 34.01 -4.11 -29.13
N TYR A 310 32.82 -4.48 -28.67
CA TYR A 310 32.53 -5.77 -28.04
C TYR A 310 31.65 -6.64 -28.93
N GLN A 311 31.92 -7.94 -28.97
CA GLN A 311 31.08 -8.92 -29.62
C GLN A 311 29.85 -9.28 -28.80
N TRP A 312 29.97 -9.19 -27.46
CA TRP A 312 28.86 -9.44 -26.56
C TRP A 312 28.77 -8.38 -25.48
N LEU A 313 27.52 -8.03 -25.15
CA LEU A 313 27.14 -7.21 -24.02
C LEU A 313 26.31 -8.09 -23.09
N ALA A 314 26.83 -8.41 -21.89
CA ALA A 314 26.19 -9.34 -20.95
C ALA A 314 25.64 -8.62 -19.74
N PHE A 315 24.37 -8.92 -19.39
CA PHE A 315 23.70 -8.39 -18.21
C PHE A 315 23.28 -9.52 -17.26
N THR A 316 23.58 -9.38 -15.98
CA THR A 316 23.17 -10.33 -14.94
C THR A 316 21.98 -9.82 -14.11
N SER A 317 21.43 -8.65 -14.41
CA SER A 317 20.24 -8.12 -13.72
C SER A 317 19.50 -7.07 -14.54
N ALA A 318 18.19 -6.96 -14.32
CA ALA A 318 17.37 -5.89 -14.86
C ALA A 318 17.88 -4.50 -14.44
N ASN A 319 18.36 -4.35 -13.20
CA ASN A 319 18.91 -3.07 -12.71
C ASN A 319 20.15 -2.61 -13.48
N ALA A 320 20.96 -3.54 -13.97
CA ALA A 320 22.10 -3.20 -14.82
C ALA A 320 21.65 -2.71 -16.20
N VAL A 321 20.62 -3.32 -16.76
CA VAL A 321 19.97 -2.87 -18.02
C VAL A 321 19.45 -1.44 -17.89
N GLU A 322 18.63 -1.18 -16.85
CA GLU A 322 18.01 0.13 -16.60
C GLU A 322 19.03 1.28 -16.43
N ARG A 323 20.24 0.96 -16.02
CA ARG A 323 21.31 1.96 -15.82
C ARG A 323 22.26 2.10 -16.99
N PHE A 324 22.46 1.04 -17.76
CA PHE A 324 23.41 1.04 -18.85
C PHE A 324 22.76 1.45 -20.17
N VAL A 325 21.60 0.88 -20.51
CA VAL A 325 20.97 1.10 -21.83
C VAL A 325 20.62 2.57 -22.10
N PRO A 326 20.13 3.37 -21.13
CA PRO A 326 19.91 4.80 -21.33
C PRO A 326 21.19 5.62 -21.66
N LEU A 327 22.39 5.07 -21.36
CA LEU A 327 23.66 5.71 -21.70
C LEU A 327 24.05 5.50 -23.17
N LEU A 328 23.46 4.54 -23.84
CA LEU A 328 23.70 4.24 -25.25
C LEU A 328 23.03 5.30 -26.12
N ARG A 329 23.13 6.51 -26.05
CA ARG A 329 22.56 7.58 -26.87
C ARG A 329 21.78 7.13 -28.15
N ASP A 330 22.19 5.99 -28.74
CA ASP A 330 21.56 5.36 -29.90
C ASP A 330 21.77 3.84 -29.84
N VAL A 331 20.68 3.07 -29.82
CA VAL A 331 20.69 1.60 -29.78
C VAL A 331 21.32 0.97 -31.04
N ARG A 332 21.38 1.70 -32.15
CA ARG A 332 22.07 1.26 -33.38
C ARG A 332 23.57 1.02 -33.19
N ARG A 333 24.15 1.54 -32.09
CA ARG A 333 25.56 1.26 -31.73
C ARG A 333 25.78 -0.21 -31.31
N LEU A 334 24.69 -0.95 -31.06
CA LEU A 334 24.70 -2.39 -30.81
C LEU A 334 24.63 -3.22 -32.11
N ALA A 335 24.63 -2.63 -33.29
CA ALA A 335 24.44 -3.36 -34.54
C ALA A 335 25.43 -4.51 -34.78
N SER A 336 26.64 -4.40 -34.22
CA SER A 336 27.67 -5.47 -34.26
C SER A 336 27.86 -6.23 -32.93
N THR A 337 27.09 -5.88 -31.89
CA THR A 337 27.22 -6.40 -30.55
C THR A 337 26.00 -7.23 -30.19
N ARG A 338 26.17 -8.51 -29.88
CA ARG A 338 25.11 -9.39 -29.39
C ARG A 338 24.83 -9.12 -27.92
N VAL A 339 23.58 -9.29 -27.52
CA VAL A 339 23.14 -9.00 -26.14
C VAL A 339 22.76 -10.30 -25.43
N ALA A 340 23.34 -10.51 -24.25
CA ALA A 340 23.06 -11.66 -23.41
C ALA A 340 22.43 -11.25 -22.08
N ALA A 341 21.36 -11.94 -21.68
CA ALA A 341 20.65 -11.72 -20.42
C ALA A 341 20.68 -13.01 -19.58
N VAL A 342 21.02 -12.93 -18.30
CA VAL A 342 21.12 -14.07 -17.39
C VAL A 342 19.79 -14.81 -17.19
N GLY A 343 18.65 -14.17 -17.45
CA GLY A 343 17.33 -14.76 -17.27
C GLY A 343 16.21 -13.86 -17.74
N ARG A 344 14.98 -14.37 -17.65
CA ARG A 344 13.77 -13.72 -18.20
C ARG A 344 13.54 -12.29 -17.70
N ALA A 345 13.74 -12.03 -16.41
CA ALA A 345 13.54 -10.68 -15.87
C ALA A 345 14.51 -9.65 -16.50
N THR A 346 15.76 -10.06 -16.77
CA THR A 346 16.75 -9.23 -17.44
C THR A 346 16.42 -9.07 -18.93
N ALA A 347 15.93 -10.13 -19.58
CA ALA A 347 15.47 -10.06 -20.98
C ALA A 347 14.26 -9.13 -21.12
N SER A 348 13.27 -9.23 -20.23
CA SER A 348 12.11 -8.32 -20.24
C SER A 348 12.50 -6.86 -19.99
N ALA A 349 13.52 -6.58 -19.17
CA ALA A 349 14.05 -5.24 -19.02
C ALA A 349 14.69 -4.73 -20.34
N LEU A 350 15.39 -5.57 -21.08
CA LEU A 350 15.90 -5.23 -22.41
C LEU A 350 14.75 -4.94 -23.38
N GLU A 351 13.70 -5.77 -23.39
CA GLU A 351 12.51 -5.57 -24.25
C GLU A 351 11.82 -4.24 -23.96
N SER A 352 11.78 -3.76 -22.73
CA SER A 352 11.23 -2.45 -22.38
C SER A 352 12.01 -1.29 -23.04
N HIS A 353 13.28 -1.52 -23.34
CA HIS A 353 14.15 -0.62 -24.11
C HIS A 353 14.22 -0.98 -25.60
N GLN A 354 13.30 -1.81 -26.11
CA GLN A 354 13.23 -2.26 -27.51
C GLN A 354 14.47 -3.05 -27.97
N LEU A 355 15.14 -3.73 -27.04
CA LEU A 355 16.26 -4.63 -27.29
C LEU A 355 15.83 -6.06 -27.02
N ILE A 356 16.11 -6.97 -27.94
CA ILE A 356 15.88 -8.40 -27.77
C ILE A 356 17.22 -9.05 -27.42
N ALA A 357 17.24 -9.85 -26.35
CA ALA A 357 18.43 -10.60 -26.00
C ALA A 357 18.69 -11.73 -27.04
N ASP A 358 19.91 -11.81 -27.57
CA ASP A 358 20.33 -12.88 -28.47
C ASP A 358 20.53 -14.21 -27.73
N LEU A 359 20.81 -14.13 -26.42
CA LEU A 359 21.00 -15.31 -25.57
C LEU A 359 20.36 -15.09 -24.19
N VAL A 360 19.50 -16.05 -23.81
CA VAL A 360 18.97 -16.21 -22.47
C VAL A 360 19.11 -17.67 -22.07
N PRO A 361 19.98 -18.03 -21.11
CA PRO A 361 20.29 -19.40 -20.81
C PRO A 361 19.10 -20.15 -20.19
N ALA A 362 19.04 -21.47 -20.43
CA ALA A 362 18.02 -22.34 -19.84
C ALA A 362 18.11 -22.35 -18.30
N ARG A 363 19.34 -22.35 -17.77
CA ARG A 363 19.61 -22.16 -16.34
C ARG A 363 19.91 -20.69 -16.07
N SER A 364 18.96 -19.98 -15.47
CA SER A 364 19.07 -18.54 -15.17
C SER A 364 20.08 -18.27 -14.04
N SER A 365 21.37 -18.43 -14.34
CA SER A 365 22.50 -18.16 -13.44
C SER A 365 23.72 -17.65 -14.23
N ALA A 366 24.68 -17.05 -13.53
CA ALA A 366 25.93 -16.57 -14.13
C ALA A 366 26.73 -17.72 -14.81
N GLU A 367 26.74 -18.88 -14.17
CA GLU A 367 27.36 -20.09 -14.70
C GLU A 367 26.63 -20.59 -15.94
N GLY A 368 25.26 -20.62 -15.90
CA GLY A 368 24.44 -21.00 -17.06
C GLY A 368 24.69 -20.10 -18.26
N LEU A 369 24.84 -18.78 -18.02
CA LEU A 369 25.16 -17.83 -19.08
C LEU A 369 26.59 -18.05 -19.61
N ALA A 370 27.57 -18.33 -18.75
CA ALA A 370 28.92 -18.67 -19.17
C ALA A 370 28.95 -19.98 -19.98
N ASP A 371 28.19 -21.00 -19.58
CA ASP A 371 28.12 -22.29 -20.25
C ASP A 371 27.55 -22.21 -21.68
N GLU A 372 26.51 -21.38 -21.88
CA GLU A 372 25.81 -21.28 -23.16
C GLU A 372 26.38 -20.20 -24.10
N LEU A 373 27.18 -19.25 -23.63
CA LEU A 373 27.92 -18.36 -24.52
C LEU A 373 28.93 -19.16 -25.35
N PRO A 374 29.07 -18.90 -26.66
CA PRO A 374 30.02 -19.62 -27.50
C PRO A 374 31.47 -19.37 -27.06
N GLU A 375 32.38 -20.18 -27.57
CA GLU A 375 33.82 -19.90 -27.43
C GLU A 375 34.22 -18.64 -28.20
N ALA A 376 35.25 -17.96 -27.70
CA ALA A 376 35.72 -16.73 -28.31
C ALA A 376 36.36 -16.96 -29.68
N SER A 377 36.04 -16.10 -30.65
CA SER A 377 36.90 -15.94 -31.83
C SER A 377 38.19 -15.19 -31.46
N ALA A 378 39.21 -15.26 -32.29
CA ALA A 378 40.48 -14.57 -32.05
C ALA A 378 40.25 -13.07 -31.71
N GLY A 379 40.70 -12.65 -30.53
CA GLY A 379 40.50 -11.28 -30.04
C GLY A 379 39.09 -10.93 -29.58
N GLY A 380 38.26 -11.95 -29.26
CA GLY A 380 36.89 -11.76 -28.79
C GLY A 380 36.80 -11.01 -27.47
N ARG A 381 35.92 -9.99 -27.39
CA ARG A 381 35.70 -9.17 -26.20
C ARG A 381 34.25 -9.21 -25.76
N VAL A 382 34.04 -9.32 -24.44
CA VAL A 382 32.74 -9.23 -23.78
C VAL A 382 32.72 -8.08 -22.80
N LEU A 383 31.71 -7.23 -22.88
CA LEU A 383 31.40 -6.24 -21.85
C LEU A 383 30.41 -6.84 -20.87
N PHE A 384 30.81 -6.97 -19.62
CA PHE A 384 29.96 -7.48 -18.53
C PHE A 384 29.53 -6.35 -17.62
N VAL A 385 28.22 -6.02 -17.66
CA VAL A 385 27.61 -4.97 -16.83
C VAL A 385 27.01 -5.61 -15.58
N LYS A 386 27.56 -5.28 -14.40
CA LYS A 386 27.24 -5.96 -13.15
C LYS A 386 26.96 -5.02 -11.98
N ALA A 387 26.45 -5.60 -10.88
CA ALA A 387 26.38 -4.95 -9.58
C ALA A 387 27.74 -4.92 -8.90
N ALA A 388 28.01 -3.93 -8.06
CA ALA A 388 29.13 -3.98 -7.13
C ALA A 388 28.98 -5.21 -6.21
N GLY A 389 30.05 -5.99 -6.07
CA GLY A 389 30.03 -7.24 -5.28
C GLY A 389 29.32 -8.42 -5.93
N ALA A 390 28.96 -8.33 -7.22
CA ALA A 390 28.54 -9.51 -7.97
C ALA A 390 29.69 -10.52 -8.07
N GLY A 391 29.34 -11.83 -8.01
CA GLY A 391 30.34 -12.91 -8.10
C GLY A 391 31.12 -12.90 -9.40
N GLU A 392 32.28 -13.52 -9.38
CA GLU A 392 33.23 -13.58 -10.51
C GLU A 392 32.93 -14.74 -11.48
N ALA A 393 31.93 -15.59 -11.19
CA ALA A 393 31.69 -16.83 -11.93
C ALA A 393 31.50 -16.62 -13.44
N LEU A 394 30.78 -15.56 -13.86
CA LEU A 394 30.61 -15.26 -15.28
C LEU A 394 31.95 -14.85 -15.93
N GLY A 395 32.69 -13.94 -15.31
CA GLY A 395 33.99 -13.49 -15.83
C GLY A 395 34.98 -14.64 -15.96
N ILE A 396 35.10 -15.49 -14.92
CA ILE A 396 35.97 -16.68 -14.92
C ILE A 396 35.55 -17.66 -16.01
N GLY A 397 34.24 -17.97 -16.11
CA GLY A 397 33.72 -18.90 -17.11
C GLY A 397 33.94 -18.43 -18.55
N LEU A 398 33.79 -17.13 -18.80
CA LEU A 398 34.03 -16.53 -20.13
C LEU A 398 35.52 -16.49 -20.46
N ALA A 399 36.38 -16.14 -19.50
CA ALA A 399 37.82 -16.15 -19.71
C ALA A 399 38.34 -17.57 -20.03
N ALA A 400 37.79 -18.62 -19.42
CA ALA A 400 38.11 -20.00 -19.72
C ALA A 400 37.72 -20.40 -21.17
N LYS A 401 36.77 -19.71 -21.80
CA LYS A 401 36.37 -19.84 -23.20
C LYS A 401 37.13 -18.92 -24.15
N GLY A 402 38.18 -18.28 -23.68
CA GLY A 402 39.06 -17.41 -24.47
C GLY A 402 38.58 -15.97 -24.66
N TRP A 403 37.52 -15.53 -23.97
CA TRP A 403 37.03 -14.16 -24.04
C TRP A 403 37.88 -13.21 -23.23
N SER A 404 38.19 -12.03 -23.78
CA SER A 404 38.62 -10.87 -22.99
C SER A 404 37.41 -10.22 -22.36
N VAL A 405 37.30 -10.24 -21.05
CA VAL A 405 36.15 -9.74 -20.30
C VAL A 405 36.47 -8.40 -19.68
N ASP A 406 35.77 -7.36 -20.10
CA ASP A 406 35.76 -6.06 -19.44
C ASP A 406 34.55 -5.95 -18.55
N GLU A 407 34.75 -5.70 -17.25
CA GLU A 407 33.70 -5.59 -16.25
C GLU A 407 33.43 -4.13 -15.91
N VAL A 408 32.17 -3.76 -15.83
CA VAL A 408 31.76 -2.41 -15.41
C VAL A 408 30.63 -2.48 -14.39
N ILE A 409 30.77 -1.69 -13.32
CA ILE A 409 29.80 -1.63 -12.23
C ILE A 409 28.73 -0.60 -12.57
N ALA A 410 27.47 -1.05 -12.70
CA ALA A 410 26.35 -0.18 -12.97
C ALA A 410 25.65 0.34 -11.70
N TYR A 411 25.67 -0.43 -10.62
CA TYR A 411 25.00 -0.09 -9.37
C TYR A 411 25.56 -0.88 -8.19
N ARG A 412 25.14 -0.48 -7.00
CA ARG A 412 25.33 -1.28 -5.78
C ARG A 412 24.00 -1.47 -5.06
N THR A 413 23.85 -2.63 -4.42
CA THR A 413 22.76 -2.87 -3.48
C THR A 413 23.17 -2.30 -2.12
N VAL A 414 22.30 -1.48 -1.53
CA VAL A 414 22.47 -0.92 -0.19
C VAL A 414 21.29 -1.33 0.68
N ASP A 415 21.47 -1.31 1.99
CA ASP A 415 20.31 -1.46 2.89
C ASP A 415 19.40 -0.24 2.73
N ALA A 416 18.10 -0.47 2.73
CA ALA A 416 17.12 0.61 2.63
C ALA A 416 17.19 1.53 3.86
N ALA A 417 16.70 2.76 3.68
CA ALA A 417 16.51 3.68 4.80
C ALA A 417 15.55 3.10 5.85
N PRO A 418 15.67 3.51 7.13
CA PRO A 418 14.70 3.15 8.16
C PRO A 418 13.27 3.47 7.72
N PRO A 419 12.32 2.52 7.86
CA PRO A 419 10.94 2.81 7.51
C PRO A 419 10.34 3.88 8.43
N ARG A 420 9.40 4.64 7.92
CA ARG A 420 8.61 5.58 8.73
C ARG A 420 7.91 4.84 9.88
N ALA A 421 7.69 5.51 11.00
CA ALA A 421 7.08 4.94 12.20
C ALA A 421 5.73 4.25 11.92
N GLU A 422 4.93 4.82 10.99
CA GLU A 422 3.66 4.25 10.56
C GLU A 422 3.82 2.89 9.87
N VAL A 423 4.82 2.76 9.00
CA VAL A 423 5.11 1.51 8.29
C VAL A 423 5.65 0.47 9.28
N ALA A 424 6.52 0.87 10.21
CA ALA A 424 7.04 -0.02 11.25
C ALA A 424 5.92 -0.57 12.14
N ALA A 425 4.94 0.26 12.51
CA ALA A 425 3.76 -0.16 13.26
C ALA A 425 2.89 -1.15 12.46
N MET A 426 2.67 -0.89 11.17
CA MET A 426 1.93 -1.83 10.30
C MET A 426 2.63 -3.18 10.17
N VAL A 427 3.96 -3.21 10.09
CA VAL A 427 4.76 -4.45 10.04
C VAL A 427 4.61 -5.25 11.34
N ALA A 428 4.52 -4.57 12.49
CA ALA A 428 4.33 -5.22 13.79
C ALA A 428 3.00 -6.00 13.89
N ASP A 429 1.97 -5.51 13.20
CA ASP A 429 0.63 -6.11 13.18
C ASP A 429 0.38 -7.00 11.94
N ALA A 430 1.40 -7.22 11.09
CA ALA A 430 1.24 -7.99 9.87
C ALA A 430 1.15 -9.49 10.11
N ASP A 431 0.36 -10.19 9.27
CA ASP A 431 0.22 -11.66 9.33
C ASP A 431 1.37 -12.38 8.64
N VAL A 432 1.86 -11.83 7.53
CA VAL A 432 2.84 -12.48 6.64
C VAL A 432 3.96 -11.53 6.26
N VAL A 433 5.19 -12.05 6.17
CA VAL A 433 6.30 -11.39 5.48
C VAL A 433 6.76 -12.24 4.30
N THR A 434 6.99 -11.60 3.14
CA THR A 434 7.44 -12.28 1.93
C THR A 434 8.90 -11.95 1.61
N PHE A 435 9.68 -12.97 1.28
CA PHE A 435 11.07 -12.82 0.84
C PHE A 435 11.26 -13.39 -0.57
N ALA A 436 11.79 -12.58 -1.48
CA ALA A 436 12.07 -12.96 -2.85
C ALA A 436 13.55 -13.25 -3.13
N SER A 437 14.43 -13.06 -2.15
CA SER A 437 15.87 -13.36 -2.26
C SER A 437 16.52 -13.54 -0.89
N ALA A 438 17.67 -14.24 -0.86
CA ALA A 438 18.47 -14.40 0.36
C ALA A 438 18.98 -13.05 0.90
N SER A 439 19.32 -12.12 0.01
CA SER A 439 19.75 -10.77 0.40
C SER A 439 18.66 -9.98 1.10
N ALA A 440 17.39 -10.14 0.67
CA ALA A 440 16.24 -9.50 1.32
C ALA A 440 16.03 -10.02 2.75
N VAL A 441 16.24 -11.32 3.01
CA VAL A 441 16.20 -11.90 4.36
C VAL A 441 17.24 -11.22 5.26
N SER A 442 18.49 -11.20 4.81
CA SER A 442 19.58 -10.60 5.58
C SER A 442 19.38 -9.10 5.82
N ALA A 443 18.90 -8.38 4.82
CA ALA A 443 18.62 -6.94 4.92
C ALA A 443 17.48 -6.66 5.89
N TYR A 444 16.39 -7.44 5.85
CA TYR A 444 15.27 -7.31 6.78
C TYR A 444 15.73 -7.45 8.24
N LEU A 445 16.55 -8.43 8.54
CA LEU A 445 17.05 -8.66 9.91
C LEU A 445 18.02 -7.57 10.39
N ARG A 446 18.70 -6.89 9.48
CA ARG A 446 19.52 -5.71 9.78
C ARG A 446 18.71 -4.42 9.90
N LEU A 447 17.57 -4.33 9.20
CA LEU A 447 16.76 -3.12 9.15
C LEU A 447 16.31 -2.70 10.56
N ARG A 448 16.32 -1.41 10.80
CA ARG A 448 15.89 -0.79 12.05
C ARG A 448 14.84 0.27 11.75
N ASP A 449 13.95 0.51 12.69
CA ASP A 449 13.05 1.66 12.64
C ASP A 449 13.81 2.98 12.92
N THR A 450 13.11 4.09 12.89
CA THR A 450 13.67 5.42 13.15
C THR A 450 14.21 5.60 14.57
N GLU A 451 13.86 4.70 15.50
CA GLU A 451 14.35 4.68 16.89
C GLU A 451 15.47 3.65 17.09
N GLY A 452 15.96 3.01 16.03
CA GLY A 452 17.03 2.00 16.08
C GLY A 452 16.59 0.62 16.56
N ARG A 453 15.26 0.36 16.74
CA ARG A 453 14.73 -0.94 17.16
C ARG A 453 14.64 -1.89 15.98
N ARG A 454 14.77 -3.20 16.25
CA ARG A 454 14.53 -4.24 15.24
C ARG A 454 13.04 -4.30 14.89
N LEU A 455 12.74 -4.45 13.61
CA LEU A 455 11.38 -4.75 13.19
C LEU A 455 11.01 -6.18 13.62
N PRO A 456 9.79 -6.40 14.13
CA PRO A 456 9.30 -7.74 14.44
C PRO A 456 9.14 -8.55 13.16
N VAL A 457 9.31 -9.86 13.26
CA VAL A 457 9.04 -10.78 12.15
C VAL A 457 7.60 -11.23 12.23
N PRO A 458 6.77 -11.01 11.20
CA PRO A 458 5.42 -11.54 11.16
C PRO A 458 5.36 -13.05 11.37
N PRO A 459 4.26 -13.60 11.93
CA PRO A 459 4.16 -15.01 12.31
C PRO A 459 4.32 -15.98 11.14
N VAL A 460 3.95 -15.56 9.92
CA VAL A 460 4.11 -16.38 8.71
C VAL A 460 5.23 -15.81 7.86
N VAL A 461 6.30 -16.61 7.68
CA VAL A 461 7.39 -16.29 6.76
C VAL A 461 7.20 -17.05 5.47
N ALA A 462 7.07 -16.33 4.36
CA ALA A 462 6.87 -16.88 3.02
C ALA A 462 8.07 -16.55 2.13
N CYS A 463 8.71 -17.59 1.58
CA CYS A 463 9.86 -17.47 0.69
C CYS A 463 9.49 -17.91 -0.72
N ILE A 464 9.98 -17.20 -1.75
CA ILE A 464 9.66 -17.47 -3.14
C ILE A 464 10.16 -18.84 -3.64
N GLY A 465 11.18 -19.40 -2.99
CA GLY A 465 11.76 -20.68 -3.39
C GLY A 465 12.91 -21.13 -2.48
N SER A 466 13.46 -22.30 -2.77
CA SER A 466 14.38 -23.05 -1.91
C SER A 466 15.64 -22.29 -1.49
N THR A 467 16.29 -21.58 -2.40
CA THR A 467 17.49 -20.77 -2.08
C THR A 467 17.19 -19.71 -1.01
N THR A 468 16.04 -19.02 -1.12
CA THR A 468 15.61 -18.02 -0.15
C THR A 468 15.21 -18.67 1.17
N SER A 469 14.53 -19.83 1.11
CA SER A 469 14.13 -20.59 2.30
C SER A 469 15.32 -21.11 3.10
N VAL A 470 16.36 -21.62 2.41
CA VAL A 470 17.60 -22.06 3.06
C VAL A 470 18.27 -20.89 3.78
N ALA A 471 18.37 -19.73 3.13
CA ALA A 471 18.93 -18.52 3.75
C ALA A 471 18.09 -18.03 4.96
N ALA A 472 16.76 -18.08 4.86
CA ALA A 472 15.87 -17.70 5.95
C ALA A 472 16.01 -18.64 7.16
N ARG A 473 16.04 -19.96 6.93
CA ARG A 473 16.26 -20.95 8.00
C ARG A 473 17.64 -20.82 8.63
N ALA A 474 18.69 -20.61 7.82
CA ALA A 474 20.03 -20.36 8.34
C ALA A 474 20.14 -19.09 9.19
N ALA A 475 19.29 -18.09 8.93
CA ALA A 475 19.15 -16.88 9.71
C ALA A 475 18.22 -17.03 10.93
N GLY A 476 17.75 -18.22 11.24
CA GLY A 476 16.90 -18.53 12.41
C GLY A 476 15.40 -18.28 12.21
N LEU A 477 14.94 -18.07 10.97
CA LEU A 477 13.52 -17.89 10.67
C LEU A 477 12.82 -19.23 10.40
N SER A 478 11.60 -19.38 10.92
CA SER A 478 10.74 -20.51 10.59
C SER A 478 9.98 -20.23 9.30
N VAL A 479 10.38 -20.86 8.19
CA VAL A 479 9.70 -20.69 6.89
C VAL A 479 8.47 -21.57 6.83
N ALA A 480 7.30 -20.93 6.82
CA ALA A 480 5.98 -21.57 6.79
C ALA A 480 5.50 -21.83 5.35
N VAL A 481 5.86 -20.96 4.40
CA VAL A 481 5.39 -21.04 3.02
C VAL A 481 6.56 -21.02 2.05
N GLU A 482 6.61 -22.06 1.19
CA GLU A 482 7.53 -22.18 0.05
C GLU A 482 6.75 -22.81 -1.12
N PRO A 483 6.50 -22.10 -2.22
CA PRO A 483 5.77 -22.64 -3.35
C PRO A 483 6.61 -23.65 -4.15
N ALA A 484 5.95 -24.60 -4.79
CA ALA A 484 6.62 -25.60 -5.65
C ALA A 484 7.32 -24.98 -6.87
N LYS A 485 6.86 -23.81 -7.32
CA LYS A 485 7.48 -23.04 -8.40
C LYS A 485 7.86 -21.65 -7.87
N ALA A 486 9.08 -21.21 -8.14
CA ALA A 486 9.60 -19.90 -7.70
C ALA A 486 9.03 -18.75 -8.55
N THR A 487 7.71 -18.57 -8.53
CA THR A 487 6.99 -17.47 -9.21
C THR A 487 6.14 -16.68 -8.21
N MET A 488 5.84 -15.41 -8.53
CA MET A 488 5.02 -14.55 -7.67
C MET A 488 3.60 -15.11 -7.50
N ASP A 489 2.98 -15.56 -8.60
CA ASP A 489 1.63 -16.12 -8.55
C ASP A 489 1.57 -17.41 -7.70
N ALA A 490 2.56 -18.29 -7.84
CA ALA A 490 2.64 -19.48 -7.01
C ALA A 490 2.84 -19.14 -5.52
N LEU A 491 3.59 -18.09 -5.21
CA LEU A 491 3.76 -17.61 -3.84
C LEU A 491 2.44 -17.10 -3.26
N VAL A 492 1.67 -16.30 -4.01
CA VAL A 492 0.35 -15.82 -3.57
C VAL A 492 -0.61 -16.98 -3.32
N VAL A 493 -0.67 -17.97 -4.24
CA VAL A 493 -1.50 -19.16 -4.09
C VAL A 493 -1.09 -19.97 -2.84
N ALA A 494 0.21 -20.15 -2.61
CA ALA A 494 0.70 -20.89 -1.45
C ALA A 494 0.42 -20.16 -0.12
N ILE A 495 0.54 -18.83 -0.10
CA ILE A 495 0.16 -18.02 1.08
C ILE A 495 -1.34 -18.16 1.34
N ALA A 496 -2.17 -18.07 0.30
CA ALA A 496 -3.62 -18.21 0.42
C ALA A 496 -4.04 -19.58 0.97
N ALA A 497 -3.44 -20.66 0.45
CA ALA A 497 -3.68 -22.01 0.95
C ALA A 497 -3.28 -22.15 2.43
N HIS A 498 -2.08 -21.70 2.81
CA HIS A 498 -1.59 -21.78 4.18
C HIS A 498 -2.47 -21.00 5.17
N LEU A 499 -2.97 -19.82 4.78
CA LEU A 499 -3.82 -18.99 5.63
C LEU A 499 -5.29 -19.44 5.63
N GLY A 500 -5.75 -20.13 4.56
CA GLY A 500 -7.07 -20.71 4.48
C GLY A 500 -7.26 -21.89 5.46
N ASP A 501 -6.19 -22.61 5.78
CA ASP A 501 -6.17 -23.68 6.78
C ASP A 501 -6.08 -23.17 8.24
N LEU A 502 -5.77 -21.87 8.42
CA LEU A 502 -5.71 -21.25 9.74
C LEU A 502 -7.08 -20.62 10.10
N PRO A 503 -7.57 -20.78 11.34
CA PRO A 503 -8.78 -20.09 11.77
C PRO A 503 -8.61 -18.58 11.58
N ALA A 504 -9.71 -17.93 11.17
CA ALA A 504 -9.71 -16.46 11.06
C ALA A 504 -9.21 -15.85 12.38
N PRO A 505 -8.40 -14.79 12.37
CA PRO A 505 -7.91 -14.19 13.60
C PRO A 505 -9.10 -13.85 14.48
N SER A 506 -9.20 -14.53 15.63
CA SER A 506 -10.19 -14.21 16.66
C SER A 506 -9.88 -12.79 17.10
N GLY A 507 -10.79 -11.85 16.75
CA GLY A 507 -10.65 -10.44 17.13
C GLY A 507 -10.62 -10.30 18.64
N SER A 508 -9.45 -10.39 19.21
CA SER A 508 -9.11 -9.89 20.55
C SER A 508 -7.63 -10.18 20.82
N ARG A 509 -6.74 -9.26 20.52
CA ARG A 509 -5.59 -9.08 21.41
C ARG A 509 -6.00 -7.99 22.40
N PRO A 510 -5.99 -8.27 23.71
CA PRO A 510 -6.17 -7.24 24.72
C PRO A 510 -4.99 -6.28 24.59
N GLY A 511 -5.28 -4.98 24.59
CA GLY A 511 -4.26 -3.96 24.63
C GLY A 511 -3.39 -4.13 25.89
N SER A 512 -2.12 -4.07 25.69
CA SER A 512 -1.12 -3.71 26.71
C SER A 512 -0.47 -2.40 26.29
#